data_41cf0bea8aded82033c4448fbb4ab046
#
_entry.id   41cf0bea8aded82033c4448fbb4ab046
#
_cell.length_a   1.000
_cell.length_b   1.000
_cell.length_c   1.000
_cell.angle_alpha   90.00
_cell.angle_beta   90.00
_cell.angle_gamma   90.00
#
_symmetry.space_group_name_H-M   'P 1'
#
loop_
_entity.id
_entity.type
_entity.pdbx_description
1 polymer ?
#
loop_
_entity_poly.entity_id
_entity_poly.type
_entity_poly.pdbx_seq_one_letter_code
_entity_poly.pdbx_strand_id
1 'polypeptide(L)'
;IIYSDETIRRIASMKPAAPDFLLMWDNAYCIHEFDGEFVPFKDILSECEKYGNADMVFEFASTSKVTLPGAGIACFACSEANMEYMTKLIGIQAISFDKMNQLRHVKYLQNKEHTLALMKEHAKIMKPKFDMVVETLEREIKPLGIASWHTPKGGYFVSVNTAPGLAKRTLALAKEAGVVMTSAGATYPYGHDPLDSNIRVAPSLPPVEELEQAMAVFCCCLKLAALEQVYKF
;
A
#
# COMPACT_ATOMS: atom_id res chain seq x y z
N ILE A 1 1.38 3.18 3.91
CA ILE A 1 2.12 3.58 5.13
C ILE A 1 3.54 3.92 4.69
N ILE A 2 4.02 5.09 5.07
CA ILE A 2 5.42 5.47 4.93
C ILE A 2 6.09 5.10 6.25
N TYR A 3 7.12 4.28 6.21
CA TYR A 3 7.88 3.93 7.40
C TYR A 3 8.69 5.13 7.90
N SER A 4 8.73 5.29 9.24
CA SER A 4 9.60 6.30 9.84
C SER A 4 11.07 5.94 9.68
N ASP A 5 11.94 6.93 9.67
CA ASP A 5 13.40 6.76 9.65
C ASP A 5 13.89 5.84 10.78
N GLU A 6 13.24 5.89 11.95
CA GLU A 6 13.53 5.02 13.07
C GLU A 6 13.18 3.55 12.76
N THR A 7 12.02 3.30 12.15
CA THR A 7 11.61 1.95 11.74
C THR A 7 12.56 1.39 10.69
N ILE A 8 12.94 2.21 9.69
CA ILE A 8 13.89 1.81 8.65
C ILE A 8 15.25 1.44 9.28
N ARG A 9 15.77 2.27 10.21
CA ARG A 9 17.00 1.93 10.94
C ARG A 9 16.92 0.64 11.73
N ARG A 10 15.81 0.43 12.43
CA ARG A 10 15.58 -0.81 13.21
C ARG A 10 15.59 -2.05 12.33
N ILE A 11 14.93 -1.98 11.17
CA ILE A 11 14.91 -3.07 10.18
C ILE A 11 16.32 -3.28 9.63
N ALA A 12 17.02 -2.22 9.21
CA ALA A 12 18.35 -2.30 8.63
C ALA A 12 19.40 -2.84 9.60
N SER A 13 19.28 -2.52 10.90
CA SER A 13 20.19 -2.99 11.95
C SER A 13 19.85 -4.36 12.54
N MET A 14 18.79 -5.01 12.06
CA MET A 14 18.33 -6.31 12.54
C MET A 14 19.42 -7.36 12.37
N LYS A 15 19.49 -8.27 13.36
CA LYS A 15 20.30 -9.49 13.27
C LYS A 15 19.35 -10.67 13.08
N PRO A 16 19.14 -11.12 11.84
CA PRO A 16 18.25 -12.23 11.57
C PRO A 16 18.72 -13.52 12.25
N ALA A 17 17.79 -14.33 12.72
CA ALA A 17 18.10 -15.63 13.27
C ALA A 17 18.48 -16.64 12.18
N ALA A 18 17.89 -16.52 11.00
CA ALA A 18 18.21 -17.35 9.84
C ALA A 18 19.35 -16.72 9.03
N PRO A 19 20.40 -17.49 8.67
CA PRO A 19 21.53 -16.95 7.91
C PRO A 19 21.18 -16.60 6.46
N ASP A 20 20.09 -17.12 5.93
CA ASP A 20 19.55 -16.93 4.59
C ASP A 20 18.33 -15.98 4.56
N PHE A 21 18.14 -15.21 5.64
CA PHE A 21 17.04 -14.24 5.69
C PHE A 21 17.21 -13.14 4.64
N LEU A 22 16.14 -12.89 3.87
CA LEU A 22 16.08 -11.83 2.88
C LEU A 22 14.93 -10.88 3.18
N LEU A 23 15.21 -9.60 3.05
CA LEU A 23 14.24 -8.50 3.14
C LEU A 23 13.83 -8.06 1.72
N MET A 24 12.56 -8.27 1.38
CA MET A 24 11.95 -7.76 0.15
C MET A 24 11.31 -6.40 0.46
N TRP A 25 11.95 -5.32 0.05
CA TRP A 25 11.47 -3.95 0.26
C TRP A 25 10.67 -3.48 -0.96
N ASP A 26 9.34 -3.56 -0.89
CA ASP A 26 8.46 -3.10 -1.95
C ASP A 26 8.21 -1.59 -1.84
N ASN A 27 8.84 -0.81 -2.72
CA ASN A 27 8.79 0.64 -2.75
C ASN A 27 7.86 1.18 -3.87
N ALA A 28 6.79 0.46 -4.19
CA ALA A 28 5.89 0.80 -5.29
C ALA A 28 5.13 2.13 -5.10
N TYR A 29 5.05 2.67 -3.89
CA TYR A 29 4.27 3.87 -3.56
C TYR A 29 5.12 5.06 -3.08
N CYS A 30 6.41 5.08 -3.38
CA CYS A 30 7.37 6.07 -2.85
C CYS A 30 7.11 7.53 -3.28
N ILE A 31 6.25 7.79 -4.25
CA ILE A 31 5.94 9.13 -4.79
C ILE A 31 4.43 9.35 -4.96
N HIS A 32 3.62 8.82 -4.03
CA HIS A 32 2.15 8.84 -4.13
C HIS A 32 1.50 9.68 -3.03
N GLU A 33 2.18 10.71 -2.53
CA GLU A 33 1.65 11.64 -1.54
C GLU A 33 0.56 12.53 -2.15
N PHE A 34 -0.46 12.86 -1.34
CA PHE A 34 -1.62 13.63 -1.77
C PHE A 34 -1.40 15.14 -1.76
N ASP A 35 -0.52 15.63 -0.90
CA ASP A 35 -0.28 17.07 -0.76
C ASP A 35 0.79 17.61 -1.73
N GLY A 36 1.31 16.75 -2.60
CA GLY A 36 2.32 17.10 -3.60
C GLY A 36 3.71 17.41 -3.03
N GLU A 37 3.90 17.18 -1.74
CA GLU A 37 5.19 17.21 -1.07
C GLU A 37 5.62 15.79 -0.75
N PHE A 38 6.71 15.36 -1.38
CA PHE A 38 7.22 14.00 -1.18
C PHE A 38 7.96 13.93 0.15
N VAL A 39 7.52 13.03 1.02
CA VAL A 39 8.14 12.82 2.33
C VAL A 39 9.48 12.12 2.12
N PRO A 40 10.61 12.79 2.44
CA PRO A 40 11.90 12.13 2.40
C PRO A 40 11.94 11.01 3.45
N PHE A 41 12.44 9.87 3.08
CA PHE A 41 12.69 8.75 3.99
C PHE A 41 14.08 8.16 3.69
N LYS A 42 14.61 7.42 4.66
CA LYS A 42 15.93 6.80 4.50
C LYS A 42 15.89 5.71 3.44
N ASP A 43 16.92 5.71 2.62
CA ASP A 43 17.18 4.62 1.68
C ASP A 43 17.56 3.35 2.45
N ILE A 44 16.77 2.29 2.25
CA ILE A 44 16.94 1.01 2.95
C ILE A 44 18.26 0.33 2.59
N LEU A 45 18.71 0.44 1.33
CA LEU A 45 19.97 -0.15 0.88
C LEU A 45 21.15 0.47 1.61
N SER A 46 21.24 1.81 1.59
CA SER A 46 22.29 2.55 2.29
C SER A 46 22.26 2.35 3.82
N GLU A 47 21.07 2.22 4.41
CA GLU A 47 20.99 1.93 5.84
C GLU A 47 21.46 0.50 6.15
N CYS A 48 21.07 -0.51 5.37
CA CYS A 48 21.57 -1.88 5.54
C CYS A 48 23.08 -1.97 5.39
N GLU A 49 23.68 -1.26 4.43
CA GLU A 49 25.13 -1.22 4.26
C GLU A 49 25.86 -0.70 5.48
N LYS A 50 25.36 0.36 6.15
CA LYS A 50 25.94 0.91 7.39
C LYS A 50 26.01 -0.10 8.54
N TYR A 51 25.11 -1.06 8.56
CA TYR A 51 25.06 -2.11 9.59
C TYR A 51 25.67 -3.44 9.16
N GLY A 52 26.32 -3.48 7.98
CA GLY A 52 26.92 -4.71 7.45
C GLY A 52 25.90 -5.73 6.92
N ASN A 53 24.68 -5.30 6.63
CA ASN A 53 23.55 -6.12 6.17
C ASN A 53 23.21 -5.88 4.69
N ALA A 54 24.17 -5.42 3.88
CA ALA A 54 23.93 -5.08 2.47
C ALA A 54 23.31 -6.23 1.68
N ASP A 55 23.74 -7.47 1.93
CA ASP A 55 23.27 -8.65 1.21
C ASP A 55 21.88 -9.13 1.68
N MET A 56 21.35 -8.55 2.76
CA MET A 56 20.05 -8.94 3.30
C MET A 56 18.87 -8.37 2.49
N VAL A 57 19.06 -7.29 1.73
CA VAL A 57 17.95 -6.50 1.18
C VAL A 57 17.91 -6.49 -0.34
N PHE A 58 16.68 -6.65 -0.86
CA PHE A 58 16.29 -6.34 -2.23
C PHE A 58 15.22 -5.26 -2.21
N GLU A 59 15.44 -4.15 -2.88
CA GLU A 59 14.46 -3.10 -3.06
C GLU A 59 13.80 -3.21 -4.43
N PHE A 60 12.48 -3.09 -4.49
CA PHE A 60 11.68 -3.19 -5.70
C PHE A 60 10.92 -1.91 -5.95
N ALA A 61 10.85 -1.49 -7.21
CA ALA A 61 10.02 -0.39 -7.66
C ALA A 61 9.37 -0.69 -9.00
N SER A 62 8.23 -0.06 -9.27
CA SER A 62 7.55 -0.19 -10.56
C SER A 62 6.77 1.06 -10.93
N THR A 63 6.49 1.20 -12.22
CA THR A 63 5.63 2.27 -12.75
C THR A 63 4.16 1.86 -12.85
N SER A 64 3.77 0.70 -12.29
CA SER A 64 2.41 0.15 -12.39
C SER A 64 1.33 1.08 -11.85
N LYS A 65 1.67 1.94 -10.88
CA LYS A 65 0.78 2.95 -10.28
C LYS A 65 1.13 4.39 -10.72
N VAL A 66 2.13 4.55 -11.58
CA VAL A 66 2.59 5.85 -12.10
C VAL A 66 2.13 6.05 -13.55
N THR A 67 2.18 4.99 -14.36
CA THR A 67 1.78 5.01 -15.78
C THR A 67 0.56 4.11 -16.01
N LEU A 68 0.72 3.02 -16.75
CA LEU A 68 -0.38 2.12 -17.11
C LEU A 68 -0.22 0.76 -16.43
N PRO A 69 -1.22 0.27 -15.68
CA PRO A 69 -1.22 -1.10 -15.15
C PRO A 69 -1.11 -2.11 -16.29
N GLY A 70 -0.28 -3.14 -16.10
CA GLY A 70 -0.05 -4.17 -17.11
C GLY A 70 0.88 -3.79 -18.25
N ALA A 71 1.21 -2.50 -18.40
CA ALA A 71 2.20 -1.99 -19.37
C ALA A 71 3.35 -1.23 -18.71
N GLY A 72 3.49 -1.35 -17.38
CA GLY A 72 4.56 -0.73 -16.62
C GLY A 72 5.92 -1.37 -16.84
N ILE A 73 6.93 -0.71 -16.32
CA ILE A 73 8.27 -1.27 -16.11
C ILE A 73 8.53 -1.43 -14.62
N ALA A 74 9.37 -2.38 -14.26
CA ALA A 74 9.81 -2.60 -12.90
C ALA A 74 11.33 -2.71 -12.84
N CYS A 75 11.88 -2.41 -11.69
CA CYS A 75 13.30 -2.62 -11.39
C CYS A 75 13.45 -3.13 -9.96
N PHE A 76 14.61 -3.71 -9.69
CA PHE A 76 15.06 -3.96 -8.34
C PHE A 76 16.50 -3.48 -8.16
N ALA A 77 16.87 -3.24 -6.92
CA ALA A 77 18.23 -2.91 -6.51
C ALA A 77 18.61 -3.79 -5.31
N CYS A 78 19.90 -4.13 -5.22
CA CYS A 78 20.48 -4.94 -4.15
C CYS A 78 21.99 -4.71 -4.07
N SER A 79 22.68 -5.40 -3.18
CA SER A 79 24.14 -5.38 -3.11
C SER A 79 24.78 -5.89 -4.41
N GLU A 80 26.06 -5.57 -4.62
CA GLU A 80 26.84 -6.02 -5.78
C GLU A 80 26.88 -7.55 -5.86
N ALA A 81 27.13 -8.24 -4.74
CA ALA A 81 27.18 -9.70 -4.67
C ALA A 81 25.84 -10.34 -5.10
N ASN A 82 24.73 -9.82 -4.59
CA ASN A 82 23.39 -10.26 -4.99
C ASN A 82 23.11 -9.94 -6.47
N MET A 83 23.57 -8.80 -6.97
CA MET A 83 23.39 -8.40 -8.36
C MET A 83 24.15 -9.33 -9.31
N GLU A 84 25.37 -9.73 -8.97
CA GLU A 84 26.11 -10.73 -9.75
C GLU A 84 25.36 -12.06 -9.85
N TYR A 85 24.79 -12.53 -8.73
CA TYR A 85 24.00 -13.75 -8.71
C TYR A 85 22.71 -13.61 -9.56
N MET A 86 21.98 -12.53 -9.36
CA MET A 86 20.72 -12.28 -10.07
C MET A 86 20.92 -12.08 -11.57
N THR A 87 22.02 -11.44 -11.98
CA THR A 87 22.36 -11.25 -13.41
C THR A 87 22.53 -12.59 -14.11
N LYS A 88 23.14 -13.58 -13.46
CA LYS A 88 23.29 -14.93 -14.01
C LYS A 88 21.93 -15.60 -14.20
N LEU A 89 21.05 -15.53 -13.22
CA LEU A 89 19.70 -16.10 -13.28
C LEU A 89 18.85 -15.43 -14.36
N ILE A 90 18.83 -14.10 -14.38
CA ILE A 90 18.07 -13.31 -15.35
C ILE A 90 18.58 -13.57 -16.78
N GLY A 91 19.88 -13.72 -16.96
CA GLY A 91 20.48 -14.04 -18.26
C GLY A 91 20.07 -15.40 -18.83
N ILE A 92 19.66 -16.34 -17.95
CA ILE A 92 19.08 -17.63 -18.38
C ILE A 92 17.59 -17.46 -18.66
N GLN A 93 16.87 -16.66 -17.88
CA GLN A 93 15.45 -16.44 -18.01
C GLN A 93 15.07 -15.61 -19.24
N ALA A 94 15.82 -14.56 -19.54
CA ALA A 94 15.55 -13.63 -20.64
C ALA A 94 16.85 -13.08 -21.26
N ILE A 95 16.92 -13.08 -22.59
CA ILE A 95 18.04 -12.46 -23.32
C ILE A 95 18.00 -10.94 -23.19
N SER A 96 16.80 -10.35 -23.20
CA SER A 96 16.58 -8.91 -22.97
C SER A 96 15.14 -8.64 -22.57
N PHE A 97 14.93 -7.46 -21.96
CA PHE A 97 13.59 -6.97 -21.62
C PHE A 97 12.99 -6.15 -22.77
N ASP A 98 11.66 -5.88 -22.70
CA ASP A 98 10.94 -5.09 -23.70
C ASP A 98 11.49 -3.65 -23.80
N LYS A 99 12.41 -3.46 -24.76
CA LYS A 99 13.05 -2.16 -25.00
C LYS A 99 12.10 -1.11 -25.56
N MET A 100 11.05 -1.55 -26.27
CA MET A 100 10.05 -0.61 -26.79
C MET A 100 9.24 -0.02 -25.66
N ASN A 101 8.85 -0.84 -24.68
CA ASN A 101 8.14 -0.37 -23.49
C ASN A 101 9.03 0.52 -22.62
N GLN A 102 10.30 0.17 -22.44
CA GLN A 102 11.28 1.02 -21.75
C GLN A 102 11.41 2.39 -22.46
N LEU A 103 11.52 2.41 -23.79
CA LEU A 103 11.61 3.67 -24.55
C LEU A 103 10.32 4.52 -24.43
N ARG A 104 9.14 3.90 -24.38
CA ARG A 104 7.88 4.62 -24.11
C ARG A 104 7.95 5.33 -22.77
N HIS A 105 8.41 4.64 -21.72
CA HIS A 105 8.54 5.21 -20.38
C HIS A 105 9.58 6.33 -20.33
N VAL A 106 10.73 6.16 -20.96
CA VAL A 106 11.75 7.22 -21.08
C VAL A 106 11.19 8.47 -21.76
N LYS A 107 10.46 8.30 -22.87
CA LYS A 107 9.84 9.42 -23.58
C LYS A 107 8.71 10.07 -22.80
N TYR A 108 7.92 9.30 -22.07
CA TYR A 108 6.77 9.81 -21.32
C TYR A 108 7.19 10.45 -20.01
N LEU A 109 8.02 9.78 -19.21
CA LEU A 109 8.45 10.26 -17.90
C LEU A 109 9.58 11.30 -17.98
N GLN A 110 10.38 11.29 -19.06
CA GLN A 110 11.45 12.22 -19.38
C GLN A 110 12.55 12.29 -18.31
N ASN A 111 12.24 12.85 -17.14
CA ASN A 111 13.14 13.05 -16.02
C ASN A 111 12.38 12.99 -14.67
N LYS A 112 13.11 13.13 -13.58
CA LYS A 112 12.56 13.11 -12.22
C LYS A 112 11.53 14.22 -12.01
N GLU A 113 11.84 15.43 -12.43
CA GLU A 113 11.01 16.62 -12.24
C GLU A 113 9.65 16.46 -12.94
N HIS A 114 9.68 15.97 -14.18
CA HIS A 114 8.45 15.69 -14.93
C HIS A 114 7.64 14.55 -14.30
N THR A 115 8.29 13.50 -13.84
CA THR A 115 7.63 12.39 -13.12
C THR A 115 6.95 12.89 -11.84
N LEU A 116 7.63 13.71 -11.04
CA LEU A 116 7.04 14.28 -9.83
C LEU A 116 5.88 15.24 -10.14
N ALA A 117 5.98 16.03 -11.21
CA ALA A 117 4.87 16.87 -11.68
C ALA A 117 3.65 16.04 -12.08
N LEU A 118 3.85 14.94 -12.81
CA LEU A 118 2.79 13.98 -13.16
C LEU A 118 2.10 13.42 -11.90
N MET A 119 2.88 13.03 -10.90
CA MET A 119 2.33 12.48 -9.65
C MET A 119 1.54 13.52 -8.84
N LYS A 120 1.88 14.81 -8.95
CA LYS A 120 1.06 15.90 -8.38
C LYS A 120 -0.31 16.00 -9.05
N GLU A 121 -0.40 15.78 -10.37
CA GLU A 121 -1.69 15.73 -11.06
C GLU A 121 -2.52 14.49 -10.62
N HIS A 122 -1.88 13.33 -10.44
CA HIS A 122 -2.54 12.15 -9.85
C HIS A 122 -3.07 12.44 -8.44
N ALA A 123 -2.30 13.14 -7.62
CA ALA A 123 -2.70 13.52 -6.26
C ALA A 123 -3.99 14.35 -6.25
N LYS A 124 -4.19 15.27 -7.22
CA LYS A 124 -5.42 16.07 -7.34
C LYS A 124 -6.67 15.21 -7.58
N ILE A 125 -6.51 14.08 -8.27
CA ILE A 125 -7.60 13.12 -8.52
C ILE A 125 -7.86 12.25 -7.29
N MET A 126 -6.80 11.86 -6.60
CA MET A 126 -6.87 10.90 -5.51
C MET A 126 -7.28 11.54 -4.18
N LYS A 127 -6.73 12.70 -3.86
CA LYS A 127 -6.94 13.38 -2.57
C LYS A 127 -8.42 13.55 -2.20
N PRO A 128 -9.30 14.07 -3.06
CA PRO A 128 -10.72 14.26 -2.71
C PRO A 128 -11.41 12.95 -2.30
N LYS A 129 -11.05 11.83 -2.93
CA LYS A 129 -11.59 10.51 -2.60
C LYS A 129 -11.18 10.04 -1.20
N PHE A 130 -9.91 10.27 -0.85
CA PHE A 130 -9.38 9.91 0.46
C PHE A 130 -9.90 10.81 1.57
N ASP A 131 -9.98 12.13 1.31
CA ASP A 131 -10.55 13.10 2.24
C ASP A 131 -12.00 12.72 2.58
N MET A 132 -12.83 12.44 1.56
CA MET A 132 -14.22 12.02 1.74
C MET A 132 -14.33 10.74 2.60
N VAL A 133 -13.50 9.72 2.35
CA VAL A 133 -13.50 8.49 3.15
C VAL A 133 -13.14 8.78 4.61
N VAL A 134 -12.07 9.54 4.84
CA VAL A 134 -11.62 9.88 6.21
C VAL A 134 -12.66 10.73 6.92
N GLU A 135 -13.20 11.76 6.29
CA GLU A 135 -14.25 12.62 6.85
C GLU A 135 -15.50 11.82 7.21
N THR A 136 -15.91 10.86 6.37
CA THR A 136 -17.04 9.99 6.65
C THR A 136 -16.77 9.11 7.87
N LEU A 137 -15.58 8.50 7.97
CA LEU A 137 -15.20 7.71 9.13
C LEU A 137 -15.14 8.54 10.41
N GLU A 138 -14.58 9.76 10.35
CA GLU A 138 -14.51 10.70 11.47
C GLU A 138 -15.91 11.08 11.98
N ARG A 139 -16.84 11.34 11.07
CA ARG A 139 -18.22 11.72 11.40
C ARG A 139 -19.04 10.55 11.92
N GLU A 140 -18.98 9.39 11.25
CA GLU A 140 -19.91 8.29 11.45
C GLU A 140 -19.43 7.24 12.45
N ILE A 141 -18.13 7.01 12.53
CA ILE A 141 -17.56 5.85 13.27
C ILE A 141 -16.75 6.29 14.49
N LYS A 142 -15.98 7.37 14.38
CA LYS A 142 -15.13 7.83 15.48
C LYS A 142 -15.87 8.05 16.80
N PRO A 143 -17.08 8.69 16.82
CA PRO A 143 -17.81 8.90 18.07
C PRO A 143 -18.23 7.61 18.78
N LEU A 144 -18.31 6.51 18.05
CA LEU A 144 -18.74 5.21 18.57
C LEU A 144 -17.59 4.38 19.15
N GLY A 145 -16.34 4.72 18.84
CA GLY A 145 -15.15 4.00 19.31
C GLY A 145 -15.02 2.55 18.83
N ILE A 146 -15.75 2.16 17.78
CA ILE A 146 -15.79 0.78 17.26
C ILE A 146 -14.74 0.50 16.20
N ALA A 147 -14.01 1.51 15.74
CA ALA A 147 -12.87 1.37 14.85
C ALA A 147 -11.87 2.51 15.00
N SER A 148 -10.67 2.28 14.48
CA SER A 148 -9.58 3.26 14.39
C SER A 148 -8.90 3.18 13.02
N TRP A 149 -8.26 4.26 12.59
CA TRP A 149 -7.54 4.33 11.33
C TRP A 149 -6.42 5.35 11.40
N HIS A 150 -5.49 5.25 10.47
CA HIS A 150 -4.52 6.31 10.21
C HIS A 150 -4.97 7.09 8.98
N THR A 151 -4.97 8.41 9.06
CA THR A 151 -5.16 9.27 7.89
C THR A 151 -3.93 9.11 6.98
N PRO A 152 -4.09 8.53 5.78
CA PRO A 152 -2.96 8.31 4.90
C PRO A 152 -2.48 9.63 4.29
N LYS A 153 -1.16 9.81 4.20
CA LYS A 153 -0.54 10.94 3.48
C LYS A 153 -0.40 10.68 1.98
N GLY A 154 -0.65 9.46 1.55
CA GLY A 154 -0.52 9.01 0.17
C GLY A 154 -0.86 7.54 0.00
N GLY A 155 -0.67 7.03 -1.21
CA GLY A 155 -0.94 5.64 -1.57
C GLY A 155 -2.37 5.40 -2.04
N TYR A 156 -2.84 4.15 -1.92
CA TYR A 156 -4.09 3.69 -2.53
C TYR A 156 -5.10 3.11 -1.53
N PHE A 157 -4.77 3.12 -0.22
CA PHE A 157 -5.57 2.41 0.78
C PHE A 157 -5.71 3.20 2.07
N VAL A 158 -6.90 3.07 2.69
CA VAL A 158 -7.12 3.41 4.09
C VAL A 158 -7.22 2.11 4.88
N SER A 159 -6.36 1.92 5.88
CA SER A 159 -6.40 0.76 6.77
C SER A 159 -7.28 1.09 7.97
N VAL A 160 -8.38 0.37 8.12
CA VAL A 160 -9.33 0.52 9.21
C VAL A 160 -9.24 -0.69 10.12
N ASN A 161 -8.97 -0.46 11.40
CA ASN A 161 -8.97 -1.49 12.43
C ASN A 161 -10.25 -1.37 13.25
N THR A 162 -11.16 -2.32 13.08
CA THR A 162 -12.40 -2.41 13.86
C THR A 162 -12.14 -3.04 15.22
N ALA A 163 -13.13 -3.03 16.10
CA ALA A 163 -13.11 -3.90 17.26
C ALA A 163 -13.01 -5.38 16.81
N PRO A 164 -12.38 -6.25 17.63
CA PRO A 164 -12.17 -7.65 17.26
C PRO A 164 -13.45 -8.38 16.87
N GLY A 165 -13.39 -9.20 15.81
CA GLY A 165 -14.50 -10.02 15.33
C GLY A 165 -15.49 -9.30 14.41
N LEU A 166 -15.24 -8.03 14.03
CA LEU A 166 -16.21 -7.27 13.22
C LEU A 166 -15.89 -7.27 11.72
N ALA A 167 -14.65 -7.53 11.30
CA ALA A 167 -14.24 -7.29 9.92
C ALA A 167 -15.01 -8.18 8.93
N LYS A 168 -15.03 -9.49 9.12
CA LYS A 168 -15.72 -10.43 8.23
C LYS A 168 -17.22 -10.15 8.17
N ARG A 169 -17.84 -9.90 9.32
CA ARG A 169 -19.29 -9.65 9.38
C ARG A 169 -19.64 -8.33 8.67
N THR A 170 -18.88 -7.27 8.92
CA THR A 170 -19.04 -5.98 8.22
C THR A 170 -18.98 -6.15 6.70
N LEU A 171 -17.96 -6.87 6.20
CA LEU A 171 -17.79 -7.07 4.77
C LEU A 171 -18.87 -7.98 4.16
N ALA A 172 -19.39 -8.96 4.91
CA ALA A 172 -20.52 -9.78 4.48
C ALA A 172 -21.78 -8.93 4.30
N LEU A 173 -22.13 -8.11 5.30
CA LEU A 173 -23.26 -7.18 5.25
C LEU A 173 -23.10 -6.17 4.10
N ALA A 174 -21.90 -5.60 3.92
CA ALA A 174 -21.64 -4.66 2.83
C ALA A 174 -21.85 -5.32 1.46
N LYS A 175 -21.39 -6.56 1.29
CA LYS A 175 -21.59 -7.35 0.07
C LYS A 175 -23.08 -7.64 -0.20
N GLU A 176 -23.84 -8.01 0.81
CA GLU A 176 -25.28 -8.22 0.71
C GLU A 176 -26.00 -6.91 0.29
N ALA A 177 -25.52 -5.76 0.75
CA ALA A 177 -26.01 -4.45 0.37
C ALA A 177 -25.46 -3.93 -0.98
N GLY A 178 -24.67 -4.73 -1.71
CA GLY A 178 -24.15 -4.40 -3.03
C GLY A 178 -22.77 -3.70 -3.03
N VAL A 179 -22.12 -3.53 -1.88
CA VAL A 179 -20.78 -2.93 -1.79
C VAL A 179 -19.72 -4.02 -1.64
N VAL A 180 -18.96 -4.27 -2.70
CA VAL A 180 -17.89 -5.27 -2.73
C VAL A 180 -16.56 -4.64 -2.39
N MET A 181 -15.90 -5.16 -1.36
CA MET A 181 -14.61 -4.69 -0.86
C MET A 181 -13.58 -5.82 -0.85
N THR A 182 -12.32 -5.48 -0.57
CA THR A 182 -11.27 -6.47 -0.36
C THR A 182 -11.64 -7.37 0.82
N SER A 183 -11.42 -8.68 0.70
CA SER A 183 -11.73 -9.66 1.75
C SER A 183 -10.98 -9.37 3.06
N ALA A 184 -11.61 -9.69 4.18
CA ALA A 184 -10.97 -9.63 5.49
C ALA A 184 -9.74 -10.55 5.53
N GLY A 185 -8.71 -10.13 6.22
CA GLY A 185 -7.44 -10.87 6.29
C GLY A 185 -6.48 -10.66 5.12
N ALA A 186 -6.89 -9.99 4.03
CA ALA A 186 -6.04 -9.77 2.85
C ALA A 186 -4.74 -8.99 3.14
N THR A 187 -4.64 -8.33 4.28
CA THR A 187 -3.46 -7.60 4.76
C THR A 187 -2.54 -8.44 5.64
N TYR A 188 -2.90 -9.68 5.91
CA TYR A 188 -2.16 -10.60 6.78
C TYR A 188 -1.61 -11.79 6.00
N PRO A 189 -0.49 -12.38 6.46
CA PRO A 189 0.03 -13.61 5.90
C PRO A 189 -1.04 -14.72 5.87
N TYR A 190 -1.09 -15.46 4.77
CA TYR A 190 -2.07 -16.54 4.54
C TYR A 190 -3.55 -16.12 4.63
N GLY A 191 -3.84 -14.81 4.57
CA GLY A 191 -5.20 -14.30 4.70
C GLY A 191 -5.81 -14.44 6.10
N HIS A 192 -4.99 -14.66 7.11
CA HIS A 192 -5.44 -14.91 8.49
C HIS A 192 -5.17 -13.70 9.39
N ASP A 193 -6.20 -12.91 9.65
CA ASP A 193 -6.20 -11.89 10.70
C ASP A 193 -6.63 -12.53 12.03
N PRO A 194 -5.76 -12.65 13.03
CA PRO A 194 -6.07 -13.31 14.30
C PRO A 194 -7.20 -12.64 15.09
N LEU A 195 -7.39 -11.34 14.89
CA LEU A 195 -8.42 -10.56 15.59
C LEU A 195 -9.67 -10.33 14.74
N ASP A 196 -9.67 -10.73 13.47
CA ASP A 196 -10.76 -10.41 12.54
C ASP A 196 -11.18 -8.92 12.62
N SER A 197 -10.23 -8.03 12.48
CA SER A 197 -10.39 -6.61 12.78
C SER A 197 -9.97 -5.68 11.65
N ASN A 198 -9.07 -6.11 10.74
CA ASN A 198 -8.54 -5.21 9.73
C ASN A 198 -9.34 -5.26 8.42
N ILE A 199 -9.74 -4.07 7.98
CA ILE A 199 -10.40 -3.85 6.68
C ILE A 199 -9.58 -2.87 5.86
N ARG A 200 -9.30 -3.23 4.61
CA ARG A 200 -8.64 -2.36 3.65
C ARG A 200 -9.65 -1.68 2.75
N VAL A 201 -9.82 -0.37 2.89
CA VAL A 201 -10.65 0.46 2.00
C VAL A 201 -9.79 0.95 0.84
N ALA A 202 -10.25 0.74 -0.39
CA ALA A 202 -9.57 1.10 -1.63
C ALA A 202 -10.41 2.10 -2.45
N PRO A 203 -10.33 3.42 -2.18
CA PRO A 203 -11.24 4.40 -2.76
C PRO A 203 -10.84 4.87 -4.17
N SER A 204 -9.78 4.34 -4.75
CA SER A 204 -9.15 4.90 -5.95
C SER A 204 -10.01 4.80 -7.22
N LEU A 205 -10.79 3.74 -7.39
CA LEU A 205 -11.50 3.46 -8.64
C LEU A 205 -12.81 4.25 -8.81
N PRO A 206 -13.80 4.20 -7.87
CA PRO A 206 -15.08 4.83 -8.10
C PRO A 206 -15.01 6.37 -8.10
N PRO A 207 -15.94 7.07 -8.77
CA PRO A 207 -16.09 8.51 -8.59
C PRO A 207 -16.53 8.85 -7.16
N VAL A 208 -16.37 10.13 -6.76
CA VAL A 208 -16.64 10.55 -5.37
C VAL A 208 -18.08 10.29 -4.97
N GLU A 209 -19.03 10.54 -5.86
CA GLU A 209 -20.47 10.38 -5.61
C GLU A 209 -20.88 8.92 -5.34
N GLU A 210 -20.29 7.98 -6.06
CA GLU A 210 -20.48 6.55 -5.83
C GLU A 210 -19.79 6.11 -4.53
N LEU A 211 -18.61 6.64 -4.28
CA LEU A 211 -17.83 6.34 -3.08
C LEU A 211 -18.53 6.84 -1.81
N GLU A 212 -19.21 8.00 -1.85
CA GLU A 212 -20.03 8.52 -0.74
C GLU A 212 -21.12 7.53 -0.36
N GLN A 213 -21.84 7.00 -1.35
CA GLN A 213 -22.89 6.00 -1.13
C GLN A 213 -22.31 4.70 -0.55
N ALA A 214 -21.22 4.22 -1.13
CA ALA A 214 -20.53 3.02 -0.66
C ALA A 214 -20.04 3.17 0.80
N MET A 215 -19.49 4.32 1.16
CA MET A 215 -19.04 4.59 2.53
C MET A 215 -20.19 4.74 3.52
N ALA A 216 -21.34 5.30 3.12
CA ALA A 216 -22.54 5.33 3.95
C ALA A 216 -23.02 3.91 4.27
N VAL A 217 -23.08 3.04 3.26
CA VAL A 217 -23.42 1.61 3.43
C VAL A 217 -22.40 0.92 4.32
N PHE A 218 -21.10 1.11 4.07
CA PHE A 218 -20.03 0.54 4.89
C PHE A 218 -20.14 0.92 6.36
N CYS A 219 -20.35 2.20 6.66
CA CYS A 219 -20.51 2.68 8.04
C CYS A 219 -21.76 2.08 8.71
N CYS A 220 -22.87 1.97 7.98
CA CYS A 220 -24.09 1.31 8.46
C CYS A 220 -23.83 -0.17 8.80
N CYS A 221 -23.16 -0.89 7.90
CA CYS A 221 -22.81 -2.31 8.09
C CYS A 221 -21.87 -2.53 9.28
N LEU A 222 -20.89 -1.64 9.47
CA LEU A 222 -19.98 -1.71 10.62
C LEU A 222 -20.73 -1.48 11.95
N LYS A 223 -21.64 -0.49 11.97
CA LYS A 223 -22.50 -0.24 13.14
C LYS A 223 -23.39 -1.44 13.44
N LEU A 224 -23.99 -2.04 12.41
CA LEU A 224 -24.85 -3.22 12.56
C LEU A 224 -24.05 -4.43 13.07
N ALA A 225 -22.89 -4.70 12.51
CA ALA A 225 -22.01 -5.79 12.97
C ALA A 225 -21.62 -5.61 14.45
N ALA A 226 -21.32 -4.37 14.86
CA ALA A 226 -21.03 -4.07 16.26
C ALA A 226 -22.24 -4.29 17.18
N LEU A 227 -23.44 -3.91 16.76
CA LEU A 227 -24.68 -4.15 17.51
C LEU A 227 -24.99 -5.66 17.62
N GLU A 228 -24.87 -6.42 16.55
CA GLU A 228 -25.05 -7.88 16.56
C GLU A 228 -24.10 -8.56 17.56
N GLN A 229 -22.87 -8.08 17.66
CA GLN A 229 -21.88 -8.62 18.61
C GLN A 229 -22.28 -8.35 20.07
N VAL A 230 -22.81 -7.16 20.37
CA VAL A 230 -23.22 -6.77 21.73
C VAL A 230 -24.47 -7.50 22.16
N TYR A 231 -25.45 -7.58 21.28
CA TYR A 231 -26.78 -8.15 21.62
C TYR A 231 -26.91 -9.64 21.33
N LYS A 232 -25.91 -10.28 20.68
CA LYS A 232 -25.90 -11.70 20.33
C LYS A 232 -27.20 -12.16 19.66
N PHE A 233 -27.64 -11.39 18.63
CA PHE A 233 -28.75 -11.81 17.79
C PHE A 233 -28.38 -13.02 16.92
#